data_34a854d2d7e4f987c7c0909134e1dbc9
#
_entry.id   34a854d2d7e4f987c7c0909134e1dbc9
#
_cell.length_a   1.000
_cell.length_b   1.000
_cell.length_c   1.000
_cell.angle_alpha   90.00
_cell.angle_beta   90.00
_cell.angle_gamma   90.00
#
_symmetry.space_group_name_H-M   'P 1'
#
loop_
_entity.id
_entity.type
_entity.pdbx_description
1 polymer ?
#
loop_
_entity_poly.entity_id
_entity_poly.type
_entity_poly.pdbx_seq_one_letter_code
_entity_poly.pdbx_strand_id
1 'polypeptide(L)'
;MFGGALLKWYALGHEFDGMVAVPFFGTYSTQVVIAALGFAIYGVGCEICGITVSKVIVKWFTGHELALAMGVQVATARLGTAAALSASLPFAKAMGGVSASVALGAVLLCAGVLVYLVYCVMDKKEDASAAAVATEPEEGFKFSDLGGLFKTTGFWYVAVSYTHLTLPTNSRV
;
A
#
# COMPACT_ATOMS: atom_id res chain seq x y z
N MET A 1 -1.66 -2.26 -6.58
CA MET A 1 -0.19 -2.22 -6.44
C MET A 1 0.54 -2.74 -7.68
N PHE A 2 0.45 -4.03 -8.02
CA PHE A 2 1.23 -4.66 -9.09
C PHE A 2 1.05 -3.97 -10.45
N GLY A 3 -0.19 -3.71 -10.89
CA GLY A 3 -0.45 -2.99 -12.13
C GLY A 3 0.17 -1.58 -12.18
N GLY A 4 0.14 -0.85 -11.06
CA GLY A 4 0.78 0.46 -10.96
C GLY A 4 2.31 0.38 -11.02
N ALA A 5 2.90 -0.68 -10.44
CA ALA A 5 4.34 -0.92 -10.53
C ALA A 5 4.78 -1.25 -11.95
N LEU A 6 4.02 -2.09 -12.66
CA LEU A 6 4.26 -2.42 -14.07
C LEU A 6 4.13 -1.19 -14.97
N LEU A 7 3.11 -0.35 -14.74
CA LEU A 7 2.92 0.87 -15.52
C LEU A 7 4.09 1.85 -15.32
N LYS A 8 4.59 1.99 -14.10
CA LYS A 8 5.79 2.77 -13.79
C LYS A 8 7.03 2.21 -14.49
N TRP A 9 7.23 0.90 -14.40
CA TRP A 9 8.36 0.25 -15.05
C TRP A 9 8.33 0.44 -16.56
N TYR A 10 7.16 0.27 -17.18
CA TYR A 10 6.95 0.47 -18.60
C TYR A 10 7.25 1.93 -19.02
N ALA A 11 6.74 2.90 -18.25
CA ALA A 11 6.98 4.31 -18.51
C ALA A 11 8.45 4.72 -18.40
N LEU A 12 9.21 4.09 -17.47
CA LEU A 12 10.64 4.38 -17.30
C LEU A 12 11.54 3.61 -18.28
N GLY A 13 11.05 2.53 -18.87
CA GLY A 13 11.79 1.72 -19.83
C GLY A 13 11.63 2.16 -21.29
N HIS A 14 10.68 3.05 -21.58
CA HIS A 14 10.39 3.51 -22.94
C HIS A 14 10.44 5.04 -22.99
N GLU A 15 11.06 5.56 -24.03
CA GLU A 15 11.02 6.99 -24.34
C GLU A 15 9.73 7.29 -25.11
N PHE A 16 8.96 8.25 -24.63
CA PHE A 16 7.74 8.72 -25.28
C PHE A 16 7.96 10.13 -25.78
N ASP A 17 7.96 10.30 -27.09
CA ASP A 17 7.97 11.61 -27.73
C ASP A 17 6.56 12.20 -27.69
N GLY A 18 6.33 13.10 -26.77
CA GLY A 18 5.06 13.81 -26.65
C GLY A 18 4.96 14.64 -25.37
N MET A 19 4.18 15.70 -25.46
CA MET A 19 3.79 16.54 -24.31
C MET A 19 2.30 16.47 -24.11
N VAL A 20 1.86 16.24 -22.88
CA VAL A 20 0.46 16.22 -22.50
C VAL A 20 0.18 17.43 -21.61
N ALA A 21 -0.82 18.22 -21.99
CA ALA A 21 -1.31 19.31 -21.15
C ALA A 21 -2.21 18.73 -20.04
N VAL A 22 -1.75 18.86 -18.80
CA VAL A 22 -2.54 18.46 -17.62
C VAL A 22 -3.26 19.68 -17.10
N PRO A 23 -4.62 19.68 -17.05
CA PRO A 23 -5.39 20.81 -16.51
C PRO A 23 -4.87 21.18 -15.12
N PHE A 24 -4.67 22.48 -14.85
CA PHE A 24 -4.15 23.07 -13.62
C PHE A 24 -2.66 22.89 -13.33
N PHE A 25 -1.95 21.94 -13.97
CA PHE A 25 -0.55 21.63 -13.66
C PHE A 25 0.43 22.01 -14.77
N GLY A 26 -0.04 22.31 -15.99
CA GLY A 26 0.81 22.68 -17.12
C GLY A 26 1.12 21.52 -18.06
N THR A 27 2.13 21.69 -18.92
CA THR A 27 2.50 20.72 -19.94
C THR A 27 3.67 19.86 -19.47
N TYR A 28 3.48 18.53 -19.46
CA TYR A 28 4.50 17.56 -19.05
C TYR A 28 4.76 16.53 -20.15
N SER A 29 5.93 15.92 -20.12
CA SER A 29 6.22 14.77 -20.96
C SER A 29 5.23 13.63 -20.70
N THR A 30 4.78 12.98 -21.76
CA THR A 30 3.88 11.81 -21.68
C THR A 30 4.42 10.74 -20.73
N GLN A 31 5.73 10.51 -20.73
CA GLN A 31 6.41 9.59 -19.83
C GLN A 31 6.17 9.93 -18.35
N VAL A 32 6.27 11.20 -17.97
CA VAL A 32 6.04 11.66 -16.60
C VAL A 32 4.59 11.45 -16.19
N VAL A 33 3.63 11.74 -17.08
CA VAL A 33 2.20 11.56 -16.79
C VAL A 33 1.86 10.08 -16.57
N ILE A 34 2.37 9.19 -17.41
CA ILE A 34 2.15 7.74 -17.29
C ILE A 34 2.80 7.21 -16.00
N ALA A 35 4.03 7.65 -15.69
CA ALA A 35 4.71 7.26 -14.45
C ALA A 35 3.97 7.75 -13.20
N ALA A 36 3.43 8.98 -13.22
CA ALA A 36 2.64 9.55 -12.14
C ALA A 36 1.31 8.79 -11.94
N LEU A 37 0.64 8.44 -13.04
CA LEU A 37 -0.57 7.62 -12.99
C LEU A 37 -0.27 6.24 -12.38
N GLY A 38 0.81 5.60 -12.82
CA GLY A 38 1.28 4.33 -12.26
C GLY A 38 1.58 4.43 -10.78
N PHE A 39 2.17 5.55 -10.34
CA PHE A 39 2.45 5.82 -8.92
C PHE A 39 1.16 6.02 -8.11
N ALA A 40 0.18 6.74 -8.65
CA ALA A 40 -1.12 6.94 -8.00
C ALA A 40 -1.85 5.60 -7.79
N ILE A 41 -1.94 4.76 -8.83
CA ILE A 41 -2.54 3.42 -8.75
C ILE A 41 -1.79 2.54 -7.74
N TYR A 42 -0.46 2.62 -7.72
CA TYR A 42 0.37 1.90 -6.76
C TYR A 42 0.08 2.35 -5.33
N GLY A 43 0.00 3.67 -5.08
CA GLY A 43 -0.26 4.26 -3.77
C GLY A 43 -1.61 3.81 -3.18
N VAL A 44 -2.69 3.92 -3.97
CA VAL A 44 -4.01 3.41 -3.55
C VAL A 44 -3.94 1.92 -3.20
N GLY A 45 -3.23 1.12 -4.00
CA GLY A 45 -3.04 -0.29 -3.70
C GLY A 45 -2.25 -0.56 -2.42
N CYS A 46 -1.27 0.30 -2.08
CA CYS A 46 -0.51 0.22 -0.82
C CYS A 46 -1.42 0.41 0.40
N GLU A 47 -2.27 1.42 0.37
CA GLU A 47 -3.21 1.70 1.46
C GLU A 47 -4.21 0.56 1.66
N ILE A 48 -4.80 0.07 0.58
CA ILE A 48 -5.71 -1.09 0.64
C ILE A 48 -5.00 -2.31 1.23
N CYS A 49 -3.76 -2.58 0.81
CA CYS A 49 -2.97 -3.70 1.33
C CYS A 49 -2.71 -3.55 2.84
N GLY A 50 -2.34 -2.35 3.30
CA GLY A 50 -2.12 -2.06 4.72
C GLY A 50 -3.36 -2.33 5.57
N ILE A 51 -4.52 -1.87 5.11
CA ILE A 51 -5.81 -2.11 5.78
C ILE A 51 -6.13 -3.61 5.80
N THR A 52 -5.92 -4.32 4.68
CA THR A 52 -6.19 -5.76 4.59
C THR A 52 -5.32 -6.56 5.56
N VAL A 53 -4.01 -6.26 5.62
CA VAL A 53 -3.09 -6.92 6.55
C VAL A 53 -3.50 -6.67 8.00
N SER A 54 -3.89 -5.44 8.34
CA SER A 54 -4.38 -5.11 9.68
C SER A 54 -5.67 -5.90 10.03
N LYS A 55 -6.60 -6.05 9.10
CA LYS A 55 -7.80 -6.89 9.28
C LYS A 55 -7.44 -8.36 9.54
N VAL A 56 -6.51 -8.89 8.77
CA VAL A 56 -6.02 -10.27 8.96
C VAL A 56 -5.42 -10.45 10.35
N ILE A 57 -4.58 -9.51 10.79
CA ILE A 57 -3.99 -9.57 12.14
C ILE A 57 -5.06 -9.56 13.21
N VAL A 58 -6.07 -8.68 13.12
CA VAL A 58 -7.17 -8.62 14.08
C VAL A 58 -8.01 -9.90 14.08
N LYS A 59 -8.14 -10.57 12.93
CA LYS A 59 -8.88 -11.86 12.83
C LYS A 59 -8.17 -12.98 13.60
N TRP A 60 -6.84 -13.03 13.55
CA TRP A 60 -6.06 -14.15 14.09
C TRP A 60 -5.49 -13.91 15.50
N PHE A 61 -5.31 -12.66 15.90
CA PHE A 61 -4.70 -12.30 17.18
C PHE A 61 -5.68 -11.54 18.05
N THR A 62 -5.71 -11.87 19.35
CA THR A 62 -6.58 -11.22 20.34
C THR A 62 -5.78 -10.76 21.57
N GLY A 63 -6.30 -9.76 22.29
CA GLY A 63 -5.71 -9.33 23.55
C GLY A 63 -4.29 -8.79 23.40
N HIS A 64 -3.37 -9.25 24.25
CA HIS A 64 -1.97 -8.77 24.30
C HIS A 64 -1.18 -9.13 23.03
N GLU A 65 -1.46 -10.26 22.42
CA GLU A 65 -0.79 -10.71 21.19
C GLU A 65 -1.13 -9.83 20.00
N LEU A 66 -2.32 -9.25 19.95
CA LEU A 66 -2.73 -8.30 18.92
C LEU A 66 -1.81 -7.08 18.88
N ALA A 67 -1.49 -6.50 20.04
CA ALA A 67 -0.62 -5.33 20.13
C ALA A 67 0.80 -5.65 19.61
N LEU A 68 1.33 -6.83 19.95
CA LEU A 68 2.61 -7.31 19.48
C LEU A 68 2.61 -7.50 17.95
N ALA A 69 1.60 -8.19 17.41
CA ALA A 69 1.49 -8.45 15.97
C ALA A 69 1.36 -7.14 15.16
N MET A 70 0.56 -6.18 15.63
CA MET A 70 0.46 -4.85 15.01
C MET A 70 1.79 -4.09 15.08
N GLY A 71 2.51 -4.17 16.19
CA GLY A 71 3.85 -3.57 16.33
C GLY A 71 4.85 -4.17 15.34
N VAL A 72 4.87 -5.48 15.20
CA VAL A 72 5.74 -6.19 14.23
C VAL A 72 5.39 -5.81 12.79
N GLN A 73 4.10 -5.68 12.46
CA GLN A 73 3.66 -5.20 11.13
C GLN A 73 4.27 -3.83 10.80
N VAL A 74 4.13 -2.86 11.71
CA VAL A 74 4.66 -1.51 11.51
C VAL A 74 6.18 -1.51 11.43
N ALA A 75 6.86 -2.25 12.31
CA ALA A 75 8.32 -2.37 12.30
C ALA A 75 8.83 -2.95 10.98
N THR A 76 8.21 -4.03 10.50
CA THR A 76 8.57 -4.67 9.22
C THR A 76 8.36 -3.71 8.04
N ALA A 77 7.27 -2.94 8.03
CA ALA A 77 7.02 -1.95 6.99
C ALA A 77 8.10 -0.85 6.98
N ARG A 78 8.54 -0.37 8.15
CA ARG A 78 9.61 0.63 8.27
C ARG A 78 10.97 0.07 7.86
N LEU A 79 11.29 -1.15 8.25
CA LEU A 79 12.51 -1.84 7.81
C LEU A 79 12.53 -2.05 6.29
N GLY A 80 11.41 -2.44 5.70
CA GLY A 80 11.25 -2.55 4.25
C GLY A 80 11.49 -1.23 3.53
N THR A 81 10.96 -0.12 4.05
CA THR A 81 11.21 1.22 3.51
C THR A 81 12.68 1.62 3.61
N ALA A 82 13.31 1.39 4.76
CA ALA A 82 14.74 1.68 4.96
C ALA A 82 15.61 0.86 4.02
N ALA A 83 15.33 -0.44 3.86
CA ALA A 83 16.03 -1.32 2.93
C ALA A 83 15.86 -0.85 1.48
N ALA A 84 14.64 -0.47 1.06
CA ALA A 84 14.38 0.02 -0.28
C ALA A 84 15.16 1.32 -0.58
N LEU A 85 15.16 2.27 0.36
CA LEU A 85 15.90 3.53 0.22
C LEU A 85 17.42 3.30 0.15
N SER A 86 17.94 2.39 0.98
CA SER A 86 19.38 2.10 1.02
C SER A 86 19.87 1.29 -0.18
N ALA A 87 19.06 0.34 -0.66
CA ALA A 87 19.43 -0.59 -1.71
C ALA A 87 19.13 -0.09 -3.13
N SER A 88 18.16 0.81 -3.32
CA SER A 88 17.69 1.22 -4.65
C SER A 88 18.77 1.89 -5.49
N LEU A 89 19.56 2.78 -4.89
CA LEU A 89 20.61 3.53 -5.62
C LEU A 89 21.82 2.65 -5.99
N PRO A 90 22.41 1.86 -5.05
CA PRO A 90 23.47 0.92 -5.41
C PRO A 90 23.03 -0.09 -6.47
N PHE A 91 21.81 -0.61 -6.36
CA PHE A 91 21.25 -1.56 -7.33
C PHE A 91 21.07 -0.92 -8.72
N ALA A 92 20.52 0.30 -8.79
CA ALA A 92 20.38 1.03 -10.05
C ALA A 92 21.74 1.27 -10.73
N LYS A 93 22.77 1.60 -9.96
CA LYS A 93 24.15 1.76 -10.49
C LYS A 93 24.74 0.45 -11.00
N ALA A 94 24.50 -0.66 -10.32
CA ALA A 94 25.02 -1.97 -10.70
C ALA A 94 24.32 -2.56 -11.93
N MET A 95 23.01 -2.31 -12.08
CA MET A 95 22.18 -2.92 -13.12
C MET A 95 21.87 -2.00 -14.31
N GLY A 96 22.50 -0.83 -14.37
CA GLY A 96 22.45 0.05 -15.55
C GLY A 96 21.26 1.00 -15.62
N GLY A 97 20.56 1.27 -14.49
CA GLY A 97 19.55 2.33 -14.48
C GLY A 97 18.43 2.19 -13.47
N VAL A 98 17.66 3.25 -13.35
CA VAL A 98 16.51 3.33 -12.44
C VAL A 98 15.41 2.33 -12.79
N SER A 99 15.24 2.03 -14.08
CA SER A 99 14.27 1.04 -14.57
C SER A 99 14.50 -0.34 -13.98
N ALA A 100 15.77 -0.74 -13.78
CA ALA A 100 16.10 -2.03 -13.14
C ALA A 100 15.68 -2.10 -11.67
N SER A 101 15.82 -1.02 -10.92
CA SER A 101 15.35 -0.96 -9.52
C SER A 101 13.82 -1.05 -9.42
N VAL A 102 13.10 -0.42 -10.34
CA VAL A 102 11.63 -0.52 -10.40
C VAL A 102 11.20 -1.93 -10.80
N ALA A 103 11.93 -2.57 -11.74
CA ALA A 103 11.68 -3.96 -12.12
C ALA A 103 11.88 -4.92 -10.94
N LEU A 104 12.94 -4.76 -10.15
CA LEU A 104 13.16 -5.54 -8.93
C LEU A 104 11.97 -5.39 -7.96
N GLY A 105 11.51 -4.16 -7.73
CA GLY A 105 10.33 -3.89 -6.92
C GLY A 105 9.08 -4.61 -7.45
N ALA A 106 8.87 -4.61 -8.77
CA ALA A 106 7.75 -5.32 -9.39
C ALA A 106 7.85 -6.85 -9.20
N VAL A 107 9.03 -7.43 -9.30
CA VAL A 107 9.27 -8.86 -9.06
C VAL A 107 8.98 -9.22 -7.60
N LEU A 108 9.46 -8.42 -6.64
CA LEU A 108 9.17 -8.63 -5.21
C LEU A 108 7.68 -8.52 -4.91
N LEU A 109 6.97 -7.58 -5.55
CA LEU A 109 5.51 -7.48 -5.45
C LEU A 109 4.80 -8.70 -6.03
N CYS A 110 5.28 -9.23 -7.16
CA CYS A 110 4.74 -10.45 -7.74
C CYS A 110 4.88 -11.64 -6.77
N ALA A 111 6.06 -11.80 -6.17
CA ALA A 111 6.28 -12.82 -5.14
C ALA A 111 5.34 -12.63 -3.95
N GLY A 112 5.14 -11.39 -3.48
CA GLY A 112 4.19 -11.06 -2.41
C GLY A 112 2.76 -11.42 -2.77
N VAL A 113 2.32 -11.17 -4.01
CA VAL A 113 0.99 -11.56 -4.49
C VAL A 113 0.82 -13.08 -4.48
N LEU A 114 1.84 -13.85 -4.89
CA LEU A 114 1.78 -15.31 -4.85
C LEU A 114 1.62 -15.83 -3.42
N VAL A 115 2.38 -15.30 -2.48
CA VAL A 115 2.25 -15.65 -1.04
C VAL A 115 0.85 -15.28 -0.53
N TYR A 116 0.34 -14.11 -0.91
CA TYR A 116 -1.01 -13.69 -0.53
C TYR A 116 -2.10 -14.59 -1.10
N LEU A 117 -1.95 -15.07 -2.35
CA LEU A 117 -2.90 -16.03 -2.93
C LEU A 117 -2.91 -17.37 -2.16
N VAL A 118 -1.74 -17.86 -1.75
CA VAL A 118 -1.64 -19.04 -0.88
C VAL A 118 -2.38 -18.80 0.43
N TYR A 119 -2.16 -17.64 1.06
CA TYR A 119 -2.90 -17.25 2.25
C TYR A 119 -4.43 -17.26 2.03
N CYS A 120 -4.92 -16.65 0.93
CA CYS A 120 -6.34 -16.62 0.61
C CYS A 120 -6.97 -18.03 0.45
N VAL A 121 -6.20 -18.97 -0.09
CA VAL A 121 -6.66 -20.36 -0.21
C VAL A 121 -6.76 -21.03 1.17
N MET A 122 -5.79 -20.77 2.05
CA MET A 122 -5.80 -21.29 3.41
C MET A 122 -6.94 -20.66 4.23
N ASP A 123 -7.12 -19.35 4.16
CA ASP A 123 -8.17 -18.61 4.87
C ASP A 123 -9.57 -19.07 4.48
N LYS A 124 -9.82 -19.31 3.19
CA LYS A 124 -11.09 -19.88 2.71
C LYS A 124 -11.38 -21.27 3.27
N LYS A 125 -10.35 -22.10 3.46
CA LYS A 125 -10.53 -23.42 4.07
C LYS A 125 -10.90 -23.32 5.53
N GLU A 126 -10.27 -22.40 6.25
CA GLU A 126 -10.59 -22.12 7.67
C GLU A 126 -12.00 -21.54 7.81
N ASP A 127 -12.39 -20.58 6.97
CA ASP A 127 -13.72 -19.98 6.97
C ASP A 127 -14.80 -21.02 6.66
N ALA A 128 -14.54 -21.96 5.73
CA ALA A 128 -15.47 -23.08 5.45
C ALA A 128 -15.62 -24.02 6.66
N SER A 129 -14.56 -24.19 7.44
CA SER A 129 -14.60 -24.98 8.67
C SER A 129 -15.27 -24.21 9.82
N ALA A 130 -15.07 -22.91 9.90
CA ALA A 130 -15.64 -22.03 10.92
C ALA A 130 -17.11 -21.69 10.64
N ALA A 131 -17.53 -21.57 9.38
CA ALA A 131 -18.93 -21.34 8.97
C ALA A 131 -19.87 -22.45 9.43
N ALA A 132 -19.35 -23.64 9.71
CA ALA A 132 -20.11 -24.73 10.33
C ALA A 132 -20.42 -24.46 11.81
N VAL A 133 -19.81 -23.45 12.44
CA VAL A 133 -19.90 -23.14 13.89
C VAL A 133 -20.37 -21.71 14.16
N ALA A 134 -20.21 -20.78 13.22
CA ALA A 134 -20.50 -19.34 13.43
C ALA A 134 -21.95 -18.98 13.07
N THR A 135 -22.64 -18.36 14.01
CA THR A 135 -24.07 -18.03 13.93
C THR A 135 -24.36 -16.56 13.57
N GLU A 136 -23.37 -15.73 13.32
CA GLU A 136 -23.63 -14.33 12.99
C GLU A 136 -22.97 -13.91 11.66
N PRO A 137 -23.77 -13.39 10.69
CA PRO A 137 -23.24 -12.82 9.46
C PRO A 137 -22.54 -11.49 9.75
N GLU A 138 -21.31 -11.31 9.28
CA GLU A 138 -20.66 -9.99 9.27
C GLU A 138 -21.56 -8.99 8.52
N GLU A 139 -21.97 -7.91 9.19
CA GLU A 139 -22.71 -6.85 8.53
C GLU A 139 -21.84 -6.21 7.43
N GLY A 140 -22.32 -6.31 6.20
CA GLY A 140 -21.66 -5.71 5.04
C GLY A 140 -21.59 -4.18 5.17
N PHE A 141 -20.46 -3.60 4.76
CA PHE A 141 -20.22 -2.16 4.75
C PHE A 141 -21.33 -1.41 4.00
N LYS A 142 -21.97 -0.45 4.67
CA LYS A 142 -22.98 0.43 4.08
C LYS A 142 -22.37 1.84 3.90
N PHE A 143 -22.53 2.42 2.71
CA PHE A 143 -22.07 3.78 2.45
C PHE A 143 -22.70 4.85 3.36
N SER A 144 -23.87 4.56 3.95
CA SER A 144 -24.50 5.41 4.96
C SER A 144 -23.66 5.59 6.23
N ASP A 145 -22.83 4.58 6.55
CA ASP A 145 -21.99 4.57 7.75
C ASP A 145 -20.87 5.61 7.67
N LEU A 146 -20.42 5.92 6.43
CA LEU A 146 -19.47 7.01 6.19
C LEU A 146 -20.03 8.38 6.63
N GLY A 147 -21.32 8.63 6.37
CA GLY A 147 -21.96 9.87 6.82
C GLY A 147 -22.03 10.01 8.35
N GLY A 148 -22.20 8.89 9.05
CA GLY A 148 -22.13 8.80 10.51
C GLY A 148 -20.72 9.07 11.04
N LEU A 149 -19.71 8.51 10.37
CA LEU A 149 -18.31 8.68 10.74
C LEU A 149 -17.88 10.15 10.73
N PHE A 150 -18.20 10.89 9.67
CA PHE A 150 -17.87 12.32 9.54
C PHE A 150 -18.59 13.21 10.57
N LYS A 151 -19.73 12.77 11.11
CA LYS A 151 -20.44 13.49 12.16
C LYS A 151 -19.87 13.25 13.56
N THR A 152 -19.06 12.21 13.72
CA THR A 152 -18.50 11.85 15.02
C THR A 152 -17.30 12.73 15.33
N THR A 153 -17.35 13.51 16.40
CA THR A 153 -16.26 14.39 16.86
C THR A 153 -14.98 13.60 17.12
N GLY A 154 -15.07 12.38 17.62
CA GLY A 154 -13.92 11.50 17.86
C GLY A 154 -13.12 11.19 16.59
N PHE A 155 -13.79 11.04 15.43
CA PHE A 155 -13.12 10.86 14.14
C PHE A 155 -12.18 12.02 13.83
N TRP A 156 -12.61 13.25 14.03
CA TRP A 156 -11.81 14.44 13.74
C TRP A 156 -10.60 14.57 14.69
N TYR A 157 -10.78 14.24 15.98
CA TYR A 157 -9.64 14.21 16.90
C TYR A 157 -8.58 13.21 16.49
N VAL A 158 -8.98 11.99 16.11
CA VAL A 158 -8.05 10.96 15.64
C VAL A 158 -7.40 11.38 14.32
N ALA A 159 -8.16 11.90 13.37
CA ALA A 159 -7.65 12.35 12.07
C ALA A 159 -6.62 13.47 12.21
N VAL A 160 -6.92 14.49 13.05
CA VAL A 160 -5.99 15.59 13.32
C VAL A 160 -4.74 15.11 14.03
N SER A 161 -4.88 14.29 15.07
CA SER A 161 -3.74 13.71 15.79
C SER A 161 -2.83 12.89 14.89
N TYR A 162 -3.41 12.05 14.03
CA TYR A 162 -2.66 11.25 13.07
C TYR A 162 -1.92 12.13 12.07
N THR A 163 -2.56 13.16 11.55
CA THR A 163 -1.94 14.11 10.62
C THR A 163 -0.77 14.84 11.28
N HIS A 164 -0.92 15.28 12.52
CA HIS A 164 0.16 15.93 13.26
C HIS A 164 1.34 15.00 13.57
N LEU A 165 1.07 13.74 13.88
CA LEU A 165 2.13 12.75 14.14
C LEU A 165 2.88 12.32 12.87
N THR A 166 2.23 12.39 11.71
CA THR A 166 2.82 12.00 10.42
C THR A 166 3.45 13.14 9.67
N LEU A 167 3.14 14.40 10.02
CA LEU A 167 3.86 15.54 9.46
C LEU A 167 5.34 15.41 9.85
N PRO A 168 6.27 15.52 8.88
CA PRO A 168 7.68 15.58 9.21
C PRO A 168 7.88 16.80 10.09
N THR A 169 8.20 16.57 11.36
CA THR A 169 8.72 17.64 12.20
C THR A 169 9.99 18.09 11.52
N ASN A 170 9.91 19.23 10.85
CA ASN A 170 11.07 19.87 10.26
C ASN A 170 11.95 20.35 11.41
N SER A 171 12.69 19.41 12.01
CA SER A 171 13.77 19.73 12.90
C SER A 171 14.84 20.39 12.03
N ARG A 172 14.86 21.71 12.06
CA ARG A 172 15.95 22.49 11.53
C ARG A 172 17.24 21.96 12.13
N VAL A 173 18.07 21.40 11.32
CA VAL A 173 19.49 21.30 11.57
C VAL A 173 20.13 22.47 10.86
#